data_4ef13c9a15be4ad87c651cef2335cfe4
#
_entry.id   4ef13c9a15be4ad87c651cef2335cfe4
#
_cell.length_a   1.000
_cell.length_b   1.000
_cell.length_c   1.000
_cell.angle_alpha   90.00
_cell.angle_beta   90.00
_cell.angle_gamma   90.00
#
_symmetry.space_group_name_H-M   'P 1'
#
loop_
_entity.id
_entity.type
_entity.pdbx_description
1 polymer ?
#
loop_
_entity_poly.entity_id
_entity_poly.type
_entity_poly.pdbx_seq_one_letter_code
_entity_poly.pdbx_strand_id
1 'polypeptide(L)'
;MTSSKNIDNELEVLRSKTLVKEVVNQLGLYITYKDEDEFPAKGLYKTSPVQVSLTPQEAEKLSSPMVVEMILQPKGSIDVNVTVGEKRYQKHFEKLPAIFPTDEGTLAFFQDVDSVTLQDGTKVPRLEKNVRHITATINKPMRVAKGYCSSLSIAPTSKTTSVAVISLKNSSLQCGQDFINQLLEMYNRNTNNDKNEIAQKTAEFIDERISIISKELGSTEADLETFKRDAGITDLTSEAQIALAGNAEYEKKSVENRTQISLVNDLRKYLKGNEYEVLPSNIGLQDAASAGAI
;
A
#
# COMPACT_ATOMS: atom_id res chain seq x y z
N MET A 1 7.16 -7.27 -22.02
CA MET A 1 8.35 -6.82 -21.26
C MET A 1 8.05 -6.32 -19.84
N THR A 2 6.81 -6.21 -19.40
CA THR A 2 6.41 -5.75 -18.05
C THR A 2 6.44 -6.86 -16.99
N SER A 3 6.33 -8.14 -17.36
CA SER A 3 6.25 -9.26 -16.42
C SER A 3 7.59 -9.58 -15.72
N SER A 4 8.73 -9.46 -16.42
CA SER A 4 10.04 -9.78 -15.83
C SER A 4 10.50 -8.73 -14.81
N LYS A 5 10.20 -7.44 -15.05
CA LYS A 5 10.53 -6.37 -14.09
C LYS A 5 9.77 -6.50 -12.78
N ASN A 6 8.56 -7.07 -12.82
CA ASN A 6 7.75 -7.25 -11.63
C ASN A 6 8.35 -8.35 -10.72
N ILE A 7 8.82 -9.45 -11.30
CA ILE A 7 9.40 -10.54 -10.51
C ILE A 7 10.72 -10.14 -9.85
N ASP A 8 11.57 -9.38 -10.55
CA ASP A 8 12.85 -8.93 -10.01
C ASP A 8 12.62 -8.03 -8.77
N ASN A 9 11.62 -7.15 -8.79
CA ASN A 9 11.25 -6.33 -7.64
C ASN A 9 10.77 -7.18 -6.46
N GLU A 10 9.93 -8.21 -6.71
CA GLU A 10 9.44 -9.12 -5.67
C GLU A 10 10.60 -9.91 -5.02
N LEU A 11 11.58 -10.33 -5.84
CA LEU A 11 12.77 -11.02 -5.34
C LEU A 11 13.63 -10.10 -4.47
N GLU A 12 13.76 -8.82 -4.80
CA GLU A 12 14.47 -7.83 -3.98
C GLU A 12 13.74 -7.55 -2.66
N VAL A 13 12.41 -7.49 -2.66
CA VAL A 13 11.61 -7.36 -1.44
C VAL A 13 11.84 -8.56 -0.51
N LEU A 14 11.80 -9.79 -1.06
CA LEU A 14 12.07 -11.03 -0.31
C LEU A 14 13.50 -11.07 0.29
N ARG A 15 14.48 -10.41 -0.36
CA ARG A 15 15.86 -10.30 0.14
C ARG A 15 16.06 -9.12 1.08
N SER A 16 15.06 -8.30 1.30
CA SER A 16 15.23 -7.07 2.08
C SER A 16 15.63 -7.39 3.52
N LYS A 17 16.60 -6.64 4.04
CA LYS A 17 17.08 -6.79 5.42
C LYS A 17 15.98 -6.53 6.43
N THR A 18 15.02 -5.69 6.10
CA THR A 18 13.88 -5.34 6.95
C THR A 18 12.96 -6.55 7.10
N LEU A 19 12.54 -7.17 6.00
CA LEU A 19 11.69 -8.35 6.01
C LEU A 19 12.39 -9.53 6.73
N VAL A 20 13.66 -9.78 6.43
CA VAL A 20 14.45 -10.82 7.09
C VAL A 20 14.59 -10.54 8.60
N LYS A 21 14.77 -9.28 9.01
CA LYS A 21 14.80 -8.89 10.43
C LYS A 21 13.46 -9.15 11.14
N GLU A 22 12.35 -8.88 10.46
CA GLU A 22 11.01 -9.20 10.99
C GLU A 22 10.85 -10.71 11.23
N VAL A 23 11.29 -11.54 10.27
CA VAL A 23 11.31 -13.00 10.42
C VAL A 23 12.18 -13.44 11.59
N VAL A 24 13.39 -12.88 11.71
CA VAL A 24 14.31 -13.17 12.82
C VAL A 24 13.68 -12.81 14.17
N ASN A 25 12.98 -11.67 14.24
CA ASN A 25 12.28 -11.23 15.44
C ASN A 25 11.10 -12.16 15.78
N GLN A 26 10.29 -12.50 14.78
CA GLN A 26 9.10 -13.34 14.97
C GLN A 26 9.44 -14.75 15.43
N LEU A 27 10.49 -15.33 14.88
CA LEU A 27 10.97 -16.67 15.26
C LEU A 27 11.94 -16.68 16.44
N GLY A 28 12.33 -15.52 16.97
CA GLY A 28 13.28 -15.40 18.06
C GLY A 28 14.70 -15.89 17.72
N LEU A 29 15.08 -15.89 16.43
CA LEU A 29 16.36 -16.45 15.96
C LEU A 29 17.60 -15.65 16.40
N TYR A 30 17.40 -14.51 17.01
CA TYR A 30 18.48 -13.73 17.63
C TYR A 30 18.94 -14.32 18.96
N ILE A 31 18.22 -15.34 19.49
CA ILE A 31 18.59 -16.13 20.65
C ILE A 31 18.94 -17.54 20.18
N THR A 32 20.15 -17.99 20.38
CA THR A 32 20.61 -19.33 20.01
C THR A 32 21.00 -20.09 21.26
N TYR A 33 20.63 -21.38 21.30
CA TYR A 33 20.88 -22.24 22.46
C TYR A 33 21.86 -23.35 22.10
N LYS A 34 22.71 -23.72 23.06
CA LYS A 34 23.62 -24.87 22.99
C LYS A 34 23.50 -25.68 24.24
N ASP A 35 23.55 -26.97 24.08
CA ASP A 35 23.72 -27.94 25.16
C ASP A 35 25.22 -28.20 25.33
N GLU A 36 25.74 -27.83 26.48
CA GLU A 36 27.18 -27.99 26.78
C GLU A 36 27.51 -29.39 27.33
N ASP A 37 26.50 -30.16 27.71
CA ASP A 37 26.69 -31.54 28.20
C ASP A 37 26.89 -32.54 27.05
N GLU A 38 26.59 -32.18 25.82
CA GLU A 38 26.85 -33.00 24.62
C GLU A 38 28.17 -32.56 23.94
N PHE A 39 28.99 -33.52 23.53
CA PHE A 39 30.22 -33.24 22.78
C PHE A 39 30.15 -33.85 21.36
N PRO A 40 30.29 -33.04 20.28
CA PRO A 40 30.38 -31.56 20.28
C PRO A 40 29.09 -30.90 20.76
N ALA A 41 29.19 -29.73 21.40
CA ALA A 41 28.04 -29.00 21.92
C ALA A 41 26.95 -28.86 20.86
N LYS A 42 25.76 -29.34 21.18
CA LYS A 42 24.65 -29.44 20.23
C LYS A 42 23.81 -28.14 20.23
N GLY A 43 23.57 -27.59 19.06
CA GLY A 43 22.62 -26.47 18.90
C GLY A 43 21.18 -26.95 19.14
N LEU A 44 20.48 -26.27 20.04
CA LEU A 44 19.07 -26.56 20.34
C LEU A 44 18.19 -25.50 19.61
N TYR A 45 17.30 -25.97 18.76
CA TYR A 45 16.30 -25.12 18.15
C TYR A 45 14.91 -25.57 18.61
N LYS A 46 14.20 -24.73 19.35
CA LYS A 46 12.89 -25.02 19.96
C LYS A 46 12.87 -26.28 20.92
N THR A 47 14.02 -26.87 21.16
CA THR A 47 14.15 -28.09 22.03
C THR A 47 14.90 -27.79 23.33
N SER A 48 15.20 -26.52 23.60
CA SER A 48 15.82 -26.13 24.87
C SER A 48 14.84 -26.26 26.01
N PRO A 49 15.21 -26.96 27.11
CA PRO A 49 14.36 -27.14 28.28
C PRO A 49 14.06 -25.82 29.03
N VAL A 50 14.88 -24.78 28.80
CA VAL A 50 14.67 -23.46 29.31
C VAL A 50 14.75 -22.47 28.14
N GLN A 51 13.73 -21.64 28.01
CA GLN A 51 13.69 -20.56 27.03
C GLN A 51 13.95 -19.24 27.73
N VAL A 52 14.80 -18.43 27.10
CA VAL A 52 15.10 -17.06 27.52
C VAL A 52 14.39 -16.10 26.57
N SER A 53 13.77 -15.08 27.10
CA SER A 53 13.17 -14.00 26.32
C SER A 53 13.82 -12.67 26.71
N LEU A 54 14.22 -11.92 25.70
CA LEU A 54 14.62 -10.51 25.75
C LEU A 54 13.91 -9.83 24.57
N THR A 55 13.38 -8.64 24.76
CA THR A 55 12.67 -7.99 23.66
C THR A 55 13.62 -7.68 22.50
N PRO A 56 13.16 -7.76 21.23
CA PRO A 56 14.01 -7.43 20.07
C PRO A 56 14.57 -6.00 20.14
N GLN A 57 13.86 -5.08 20.78
CA GLN A 57 14.28 -3.70 20.95
C GLN A 57 15.44 -3.57 21.95
N GLU A 58 15.40 -4.31 23.07
CA GLU A 58 16.50 -4.37 24.03
C GLU A 58 17.70 -5.10 23.43
N ALA A 59 17.47 -6.24 22.75
CA ALA A 59 18.52 -6.99 22.07
C ALA A 59 19.26 -6.15 21.01
N GLU A 60 18.58 -5.24 20.30
CA GLU A 60 19.20 -4.35 19.32
C GLU A 60 20.15 -3.32 19.97
N LYS A 61 19.90 -2.94 21.23
CA LYS A 61 20.71 -1.96 21.98
C LYS A 61 21.97 -2.55 22.61
N LEU A 62 22.09 -3.89 22.71
CA LEU A 62 23.24 -4.55 23.30
C LEU A 62 24.56 -4.02 22.70
N SER A 63 25.55 -3.74 23.52
CA SER A 63 26.89 -3.33 23.05
C SER A 63 27.65 -4.51 22.43
N SER A 64 27.52 -5.69 23.04
CA SER A 64 28.12 -6.96 22.63
C SER A 64 27.12 -8.11 22.80
N PRO A 65 27.36 -9.29 22.19
CA PRO A 65 26.49 -10.44 22.42
C PRO A 65 26.34 -10.73 23.93
N MET A 66 25.11 -10.99 24.35
CA MET A 66 24.81 -11.41 25.73
C MET A 66 24.85 -12.92 25.79
N VAL A 67 25.70 -13.45 26.68
CA VAL A 67 25.81 -14.87 26.94
C VAL A 67 25.13 -15.17 28.27
N VAL A 68 24.19 -16.09 28.24
CA VAL A 68 23.40 -16.53 29.40
C VAL A 68 23.68 -18.01 29.64
N GLU A 69 24.47 -18.31 30.63
CA GLU A 69 24.74 -19.68 31.08
C GLU A 69 23.70 -20.08 32.12
N MET A 70 23.08 -21.19 31.90
CA MET A 70 21.97 -21.71 32.70
C MET A 70 22.30 -23.13 33.18
N ILE A 71 22.28 -23.31 34.48
CA ILE A 71 22.44 -24.63 35.12
C ILE A 71 21.09 -25.03 35.68
N LEU A 72 20.41 -25.93 34.98
CA LEU A 72 19.11 -26.43 35.37
C LEU A 72 19.28 -27.65 36.33
N GLN A 73 18.74 -27.51 37.52
CA GLN A 73 18.76 -28.54 38.55
C GLN A 73 17.56 -29.49 38.42
N PRO A 74 17.68 -30.76 38.83
CA PRO A 74 16.60 -31.76 38.72
C PRO A 74 15.29 -31.37 39.41
N LYS A 75 15.34 -30.48 40.41
CA LYS A 75 14.17 -29.98 41.15
C LYS A 75 13.49 -28.77 40.49
N GLY A 76 13.98 -28.31 39.32
CA GLY A 76 13.44 -27.21 38.58
C GLY A 76 13.97 -25.82 38.99
N SER A 77 14.95 -25.79 39.95
CA SER A 77 15.69 -24.57 40.25
C SER A 77 16.76 -24.34 39.16
N ILE A 78 17.13 -23.09 38.94
CA ILE A 78 18.06 -22.67 37.89
C ILE A 78 19.06 -21.64 38.42
N ASP A 79 20.33 -21.90 38.16
CA ASP A 79 21.40 -20.91 38.37
C ASP A 79 21.69 -20.22 37.05
N VAL A 80 21.65 -18.90 37.03
CA VAL A 80 21.79 -18.09 35.82
C VAL A 80 22.99 -17.15 35.96
N ASN A 81 23.94 -17.25 35.02
CA ASN A 81 25.04 -16.32 34.86
C ASN A 81 24.87 -15.59 33.54
N VAL A 82 24.77 -14.26 33.59
CA VAL A 82 24.64 -13.41 32.40
C VAL A 82 25.94 -12.61 32.22
N THR A 83 26.52 -12.68 31.03
CA THR A 83 27.71 -11.94 30.65
C THR A 83 27.46 -11.06 29.44
N VAL A 84 27.74 -9.76 29.54
CA VAL A 84 27.63 -8.81 28.43
C VAL A 84 28.95 -7.96 28.43
N GLY A 85 29.84 -8.25 27.47
CA GLY A 85 31.17 -7.64 27.48
C GLY A 85 31.94 -7.96 28.79
N GLU A 86 32.23 -6.93 29.59
CA GLU A 86 32.91 -7.07 30.86
C GLU A 86 31.96 -7.20 32.07
N LYS A 87 30.65 -6.92 31.87
CA LYS A 87 29.66 -6.98 32.95
C LYS A 87 29.20 -8.42 33.17
N ARG A 88 29.08 -8.79 34.43
CA ARG A 88 28.60 -10.10 34.85
C ARG A 88 27.50 -9.96 35.88
N TYR A 89 26.44 -10.71 35.72
CA TYR A 89 25.31 -10.76 36.64
C TYR A 89 25.04 -12.24 36.97
N GLN A 90 24.74 -12.55 38.22
CA GLN A 90 24.48 -13.90 38.68
C GLN A 90 23.22 -13.92 39.55
N LYS A 91 22.35 -14.89 39.35
CA LYS A 91 21.15 -15.06 40.15
C LYS A 91 20.70 -16.51 40.19
N HIS A 92 20.22 -16.94 41.36
CA HIS A 92 19.56 -18.21 41.56
C HIS A 92 18.05 -18.04 41.59
N PHE A 93 17.32 -18.97 40.94
CA PHE A 93 15.87 -18.99 40.97
C PHE A 93 15.40 -20.38 41.39
N GLU A 94 14.52 -20.46 42.38
CA GLU A 94 13.97 -21.72 42.88
C GLU A 94 12.97 -22.36 41.93
N LYS A 95 12.27 -21.53 41.13
CA LYS A 95 11.21 -21.95 40.18
C LYS A 95 11.18 -21.08 38.96
N LEU A 96 10.70 -21.63 37.85
CA LEU A 96 10.35 -20.92 36.63
C LEU A 96 8.82 -20.82 36.51
N PRO A 97 8.25 -19.78 35.86
CA PRO A 97 8.94 -18.70 35.19
C PRO A 97 9.58 -17.68 36.14
N ALA A 98 10.68 -17.04 35.71
CA ALA A 98 11.43 -16.08 36.51
C ALA A 98 11.82 -14.85 35.66
N ILE A 99 11.98 -13.70 36.32
CA ILE A 99 12.38 -12.44 35.70
C ILE A 99 13.69 -11.98 36.30
N PHE A 100 14.62 -11.62 35.44
CA PHE A 100 15.93 -11.08 35.81
C PHE A 100 16.17 -9.71 35.16
N PRO A 101 15.91 -8.60 35.86
CA PRO A 101 16.26 -7.28 35.39
C PRO A 101 17.77 -7.09 35.46
N THR A 102 18.35 -6.59 34.37
CA THR A 102 19.74 -6.20 34.25
C THR A 102 19.82 -4.77 33.65
N ASP A 103 20.95 -4.11 33.72
CA ASP A 103 21.14 -2.79 33.11
C ASP A 103 20.98 -2.82 31.57
N GLU A 104 21.17 -3.99 30.96
CA GLU A 104 21.13 -4.19 29.51
C GLU A 104 19.75 -4.63 28.98
N GLY A 105 18.82 -4.90 29.89
CA GLY A 105 17.43 -5.31 29.56
C GLY A 105 16.87 -6.31 30.58
N THR A 106 15.61 -6.61 30.44
CA THR A 106 14.90 -7.53 31.33
C THR A 106 14.77 -8.91 30.68
N LEU A 107 15.49 -9.89 31.25
CA LEU A 107 15.41 -11.29 30.82
C LEU A 107 14.23 -11.98 31.51
N ALA A 108 13.47 -12.73 30.74
CA ALA A 108 12.45 -13.65 31.26
C ALA A 108 12.84 -15.08 30.90
N PHE A 109 12.71 -15.97 31.86
CA PHE A 109 13.03 -17.38 31.76
C PHE A 109 11.75 -18.20 31.87
N PHE A 110 11.55 -19.09 30.92
CA PHE A 110 10.41 -20.00 30.90
C PHE A 110 10.92 -21.43 30.77
N GLN A 111 10.31 -22.33 31.50
CA GLN A 111 10.59 -23.76 31.32
C GLN A 111 9.71 -24.25 30.18
N ASP A 112 10.32 -24.76 29.12
CA ASP A 112 9.61 -25.53 28.10
C ASP A 112 9.46 -26.97 28.62
N VAL A 113 8.29 -27.24 29.15
CA VAL A 113 8.03 -28.53 29.78
C VAL A 113 7.35 -29.39 28.74
N ASP A 114 8.09 -30.37 28.20
CA ASP A 114 7.48 -31.53 27.60
C ASP A 114 6.58 -32.19 28.67
N SER A 115 5.28 -31.97 28.55
CA SER A 115 4.34 -32.58 29.48
C SER A 115 4.19 -34.08 29.16
N VAL A 116 4.50 -34.91 30.10
CA VAL A 116 4.15 -36.35 30.06
C VAL A 116 2.71 -36.47 30.55
N THR A 117 1.84 -36.99 29.70
CA THR A 117 0.47 -37.31 30.11
C THR A 117 0.50 -38.62 30.93
N LEU A 118 0.16 -38.55 32.21
CA LEU A 118 -0.01 -39.71 33.05
C LEU A 118 -1.24 -40.53 32.62
N GLN A 119 -1.34 -41.76 33.07
CA GLN A 119 -2.45 -42.70 32.75
C GLN A 119 -3.84 -42.14 33.14
N ASP A 120 -3.89 -41.20 34.05
CA ASP A 120 -5.11 -40.51 34.51
C ASP A 120 -5.47 -39.25 33.67
N GLY A 121 -4.71 -38.96 32.57
CA GLY A 121 -4.91 -37.79 31.72
C GLY A 121 -4.29 -36.48 32.24
N THR A 122 -3.64 -36.52 33.42
CA THR A 122 -2.97 -35.36 34.00
C THR A 122 -1.65 -35.06 33.25
N LYS A 123 -1.46 -33.87 32.76
CA LYS A 123 -0.19 -33.43 32.17
C LYS A 123 0.76 -33.02 33.28
N VAL A 124 1.83 -33.76 33.49
CA VAL A 124 2.88 -33.44 34.47
C VAL A 124 4.13 -33.02 33.75
N PRO A 125 4.81 -31.96 34.22
CA PRO A 125 6.09 -31.55 33.67
C PRO A 125 7.09 -32.69 33.70
N ARG A 126 7.77 -32.95 32.59
CA ARG A 126 8.88 -33.91 32.57
C ARG A 126 10.07 -33.27 33.28
N LEU A 127 10.22 -33.53 34.57
CA LEU A 127 11.38 -33.07 35.32
C LEU A 127 12.63 -33.76 34.76
N GLU A 128 13.61 -32.96 34.38
CA GLU A 128 14.94 -33.46 34.03
C GLU A 128 15.51 -34.20 35.23
N LYS A 129 16.01 -35.42 34.99
CA LYS A 129 16.60 -36.26 36.07
C LYS A 129 18.04 -35.85 36.38
N ASN A 130 18.71 -35.14 35.47
CA ASN A 130 20.11 -34.75 35.55
C ASN A 130 20.23 -33.25 35.52
N VAL A 131 21.33 -32.74 36.05
CA VAL A 131 21.76 -31.35 35.85
C VAL A 131 22.01 -31.13 34.37
N ARG A 132 21.52 -30.02 33.82
CA ARG A 132 21.74 -29.62 32.41
C ARG A 132 22.42 -28.27 32.35
N HIS A 133 23.48 -28.20 31.56
CA HIS A 133 24.20 -26.93 31.28
C HIS A 133 23.81 -26.40 29.89
N ILE A 134 23.08 -25.31 29.87
CA ILE A 134 22.58 -24.71 28.63
C ILE A 134 23.12 -23.28 28.52
N THR A 135 23.70 -22.98 27.38
CA THR A 135 24.16 -21.63 27.06
C THR A 135 23.25 -21.02 26.02
N ALA A 136 22.61 -19.90 26.36
CA ALA A 136 21.88 -19.08 25.41
C ALA A 136 22.75 -17.88 25.01
N THR A 137 22.88 -17.63 23.71
CA THR A 137 23.58 -16.44 23.19
C THR A 137 22.58 -15.54 22.49
N ILE A 138 22.44 -14.30 22.98
CA ILE A 138 21.55 -13.28 22.44
C ILE A 138 22.39 -12.30 21.62
N ASN A 139 22.08 -12.20 20.34
CA ASN A 139 22.73 -11.30 19.39
C ASN A 139 21.77 -10.16 18.98
N LYS A 140 22.34 -9.09 18.41
CA LYS A 140 21.52 -8.05 17.79
C LYS A 140 20.69 -8.64 16.64
N PRO A 141 19.36 -8.47 16.63
CA PRO A 141 18.51 -8.98 15.56
C PRO A 141 18.98 -8.57 14.16
N MET A 142 19.39 -7.32 13.97
CA MET A 142 19.92 -6.86 12.68
C MET A 142 21.20 -7.59 12.26
N ARG A 143 22.08 -7.94 13.19
CA ARG A 143 23.31 -8.72 12.90
C ARG A 143 22.94 -10.13 12.42
N VAL A 144 22.00 -10.77 13.11
CA VAL A 144 21.51 -12.10 12.73
C VAL A 144 20.80 -12.06 11.37
N ALA A 145 19.94 -11.05 11.14
CA ALA A 145 19.28 -10.84 9.86
C ALA A 145 20.28 -10.69 8.71
N LYS A 146 21.37 -9.94 8.89
CA LYS A 146 22.44 -9.85 7.89
C LYS A 146 23.08 -11.21 7.59
N GLY A 147 23.29 -12.05 8.60
CA GLY A 147 23.78 -13.42 8.44
C GLY A 147 22.83 -14.26 7.59
N TYR A 148 21.53 -14.22 7.89
CA TYR A 148 20.51 -14.91 7.09
C TYR A 148 20.43 -14.38 5.66
N CYS A 149 20.48 -13.07 5.44
CA CYS A 149 20.53 -12.49 4.10
C CYS A 149 21.72 -13.02 3.28
N SER A 150 22.87 -13.22 3.92
CA SER A 150 24.06 -13.78 3.24
C SER A 150 23.96 -15.26 2.93
N SER A 151 23.17 -16.01 3.72
CA SER A 151 22.94 -17.46 3.55
C SER A 151 21.73 -17.77 2.66
N LEU A 152 20.89 -16.76 2.41
CA LEU A 152 19.66 -16.86 1.63
C LEU A 152 19.97 -16.63 0.15
N SER A 153 19.60 -17.57 -0.68
CA SER A 153 19.67 -17.45 -2.13
C SER A 153 18.26 -17.51 -2.71
N ILE A 154 17.88 -16.48 -3.44
CA ILE A 154 16.60 -16.40 -4.13
C ILE A 154 16.89 -16.12 -5.60
N ALA A 155 16.45 -16.99 -6.50
CA ALA A 155 16.68 -16.84 -7.92
C ALA A 155 15.46 -17.30 -8.72
N PRO A 156 15.15 -16.65 -9.85
CA PRO A 156 14.12 -17.15 -10.76
C PRO A 156 14.59 -18.46 -11.40
N THR A 157 13.68 -19.38 -11.65
CA THR A 157 13.97 -20.67 -12.31
C THR A 157 14.44 -20.46 -13.74
N SER A 158 13.92 -19.46 -14.44
CA SER A 158 14.36 -19.02 -15.75
C SER A 158 14.00 -17.54 -15.97
N LYS A 159 14.58 -16.91 -17.00
CA LYS A 159 14.33 -15.49 -17.33
C LYS A 159 12.88 -15.17 -17.76
N THR A 160 12.10 -16.18 -18.08
CA THR A 160 10.75 -16.03 -18.65
C THR A 160 9.64 -16.55 -17.72
N THR A 161 9.99 -17.13 -16.57
CA THR A 161 9.02 -17.72 -15.64
C THR A 161 8.78 -16.82 -14.44
N SER A 162 7.57 -16.89 -13.87
CA SER A 162 7.19 -16.26 -12.60
C SER A 162 7.48 -17.15 -11.39
N VAL A 163 8.32 -18.17 -11.54
CA VAL A 163 8.69 -19.12 -10.49
C VAL A 163 10.08 -18.80 -9.95
N ALA A 164 10.20 -18.63 -8.65
CA ALA A 164 11.46 -18.43 -7.95
C ALA A 164 11.80 -19.61 -7.05
N VAL A 165 13.09 -19.93 -6.96
CA VAL A 165 13.63 -20.91 -6.00
C VAL A 165 14.25 -20.15 -4.85
N ILE A 166 13.82 -20.50 -3.62
CA ILE A 166 14.37 -19.99 -2.37
C ILE A 166 15.21 -21.10 -1.74
N SER A 167 16.46 -20.83 -1.46
CA SER A 167 17.39 -21.77 -0.81
C SER A 167 18.06 -21.09 0.38
N LEU A 168 18.16 -21.81 1.49
CA LEU A 168 18.80 -21.33 2.70
C LEU A 168 19.80 -22.36 3.20
N LYS A 169 21.03 -21.93 3.49
CA LYS A 169 22.03 -22.77 4.17
C LYS A 169 21.88 -22.56 5.68
N ASN A 170 21.49 -23.62 6.39
CA ASN A 170 21.33 -23.60 7.85
C ASN A 170 21.84 -24.93 8.43
N SER A 171 22.32 -24.91 9.68
CA SER A 171 22.76 -26.11 10.41
C SER A 171 21.59 -26.99 10.86
N SER A 172 20.40 -26.42 11.05
CA SER A 172 19.17 -27.11 11.42
C SER A 172 18.18 -27.08 10.27
N LEU A 173 17.73 -28.24 9.80
CA LEU A 173 16.72 -28.36 8.76
C LEU A 173 15.40 -27.70 9.18
N GLN A 174 14.96 -27.98 10.41
CA GLN A 174 13.71 -27.41 10.94
C GLN A 174 13.76 -25.89 11.03
N CYS A 175 14.87 -25.34 11.55
CA CYS A 175 15.07 -23.89 11.61
C CYS A 175 15.05 -23.26 10.20
N GLY A 176 15.67 -23.92 9.21
CA GLY A 176 15.65 -23.46 7.83
C GLY A 176 14.25 -23.48 7.20
N GLN A 177 13.48 -24.54 7.45
CA GLN A 177 12.09 -24.66 6.99
C GLN A 177 11.19 -23.60 7.64
N ASP A 178 11.26 -23.46 8.96
CA ASP A 178 10.48 -22.45 9.70
C ASP A 178 10.82 -21.03 9.20
N PHE A 179 12.11 -20.76 8.95
CA PHE A 179 12.53 -19.46 8.41
C PHE A 179 11.94 -19.17 7.03
N ILE A 180 12.01 -20.13 6.10
CA ILE A 180 11.48 -19.94 4.74
C ILE A 180 9.95 -19.77 4.79
N ASN A 181 9.26 -20.59 5.56
CA ASN A 181 7.81 -20.50 5.71
C ASN A 181 7.39 -19.14 6.30
N GLN A 182 8.08 -18.72 7.36
CA GLN A 182 7.81 -17.42 7.98
C GLN A 182 8.15 -16.24 7.06
N LEU A 183 9.21 -16.35 6.26
CA LEU A 183 9.58 -15.36 5.26
C LEU A 183 8.45 -15.16 4.22
N LEU A 184 7.88 -16.26 3.72
CA LEU A 184 6.76 -16.23 2.78
C LEU A 184 5.49 -15.67 3.42
N GLU A 185 5.19 -16.07 4.65
CA GLU A 185 4.05 -15.56 5.40
C GLU A 185 4.13 -14.05 5.63
N MET A 186 5.29 -13.56 6.10
CA MET A 186 5.53 -12.12 6.33
C MET A 186 5.48 -11.34 5.03
N TYR A 187 6.06 -11.86 3.96
CA TYR A 187 5.98 -11.26 2.63
C TYR A 187 4.52 -11.12 2.16
N ASN A 188 3.74 -12.19 2.23
CA ASN A 188 2.32 -12.17 1.85
C ASN A 188 1.52 -11.18 2.70
N ARG A 189 1.78 -11.15 4.00
CA ARG A 189 1.12 -10.23 4.94
C ARG A 189 1.45 -8.77 4.60
N ASN A 190 2.72 -8.44 4.38
CA ASN A 190 3.15 -7.08 4.05
C ASN A 190 2.57 -6.65 2.71
N THR A 191 2.64 -7.51 1.68
CA THR A 191 2.05 -7.24 0.35
C THR A 191 0.54 -7.01 0.43
N ASN A 192 -0.18 -7.78 1.23
CA ASN A 192 -1.62 -7.58 1.40
C ASN A 192 -1.93 -6.29 2.16
N ASN A 193 -1.14 -5.95 3.18
CA ASN A 193 -1.28 -4.69 3.91
C ASN A 193 -1.04 -3.48 2.99
N ASP A 194 0.02 -3.53 2.18
CA ASP A 194 0.33 -2.46 1.21
C ASP A 194 -0.81 -2.28 0.19
N LYS A 195 -1.36 -3.39 -0.35
CA LYS A 195 -2.50 -3.35 -1.27
C LYS A 195 -3.75 -2.77 -0.62
N ASN A 196 -4.03 -3.14 0.63
CA ASN A 196 -5.16 -2.62 1.38
C ASN A 196 -5.00 -1.12 1.67
N GLU A 197 -3.80 -0.68 2.03
CA GLU A 197 -3.49 0.74 2.24
C GLU A 197 -3.67 1.56 0.96
N ILE A 198 -3.17 1.06 -0.17
CA ILE A 198 -3.35 1.69 -1.49
C ILE A 198 -4.85 1.76 -1.84
N ALA A 199 -5.60 0.67 -1.64
CA ALA A 199 -7.03 0.62 -1.93
C ALA A 199 -7.81 1.63 -1.08
N GLN A 200 -7.48 1.73 0.22
CA GLN A 200 -8.10 2.70 1.12
C GLN A 200 -7.80 4.13 0.71
N LYS A 201 -6.54 4.47 0.46
CA LYS A 201 -6.15 5.82 -0.01
C LYS A 201 -6.79 6.17 -1.35
N THR A 202 -6.96 5.18 -2.23
CA THR A 202 -7.64 5.37 -3.50
C THR A 202 -9.13 5.67 -3.30
N ALA A 203 -9.79 4.94 -2.40
CA ALA A 203 -11.19 5.19 -2.06
C ALA A 203 -11.38 6.59 -1.46
N GLU A 204 -10.56 6.98 -0.48
CA GLU A 204 -10.58 8.31 0.13
C GLU A 204 -10.38 9.41 -0.92
N PHE A 205 -9.43 9.24 -1.85
CA PHE A 205 -9.20 10.17 -2.94
C PHE A 205 -10.42 10.28 -3.88
N ILE A 206 -11.05 9.16 -4.23
CA ILE A 206 -12.26 9.14 -5.08
C ILE A 206 -13.42 9.86 -4.37
N ASP A 207 -13.64 9.61 -3.08
CA ASP A 207 -14.71 10.24 -2.30
C ASP A 207 -14.50 11.77 -2.22
N GLU A 208 -13.27 12.22 -2.01
CA GLU A 208 -12.92 13.64 -2.03
C GLU A 208 -13.22 14.27 -3.41
N ARG A 209 -12.82 13.59 -4.51
CA ARG A 209 -13.08 14.08 -5.86
C ARG A 209 -14.56 14.12 -6.20
N ILE A 210 -15.33 13.12 -5.81
CA ILE A 210 -16.79 13.12 -5.96
C ILE A 210 -17.41 14.30 -5.22
N SER A 211 -16.97 14.56 -3.99
CA SER A 211 -17.48 15.71 -3.20
C SER A 211 -17.20 17.05 -3.88
N ILE A 212 -15.98 17.24 -4.44
CA ILE A 212 -15.62 18.45 -5.17
C ILE A 212 -16.48 18.59 -6.42
N ILE A 213 -16.57 17.56 -7.26
CA ILE A 213 -17.35 17.56 -8.50
C ILE A 213 -18.83 17.84 -8.21
N SER A 214 -19.39 17.21 -7.16
CA SER A 214 -20.79 17.44 -6.77
C SER A 214 -21.06 18.89 -6.37
N LYS A 215 -20.11 19.53 -5.68
CA LYS A 215 -20.20 20.96 -5.33
C LYS A 215 -20.11 21.86 -6.56
N GLU A 216 -19.17 21.58 -7.46
CA GLU A 216 -19.00 22.33 -8.71
C GLU A 216 -20.23 22.18 -9.59
N LEU A 217 -20.78 20.96 -9.72
CA LEU A 217 -22.02 20.70 -10.47
C LEU A 217 -23.20 21.48 -9.87
N GLY A 218 -23.39 21.39 -8.54
CA GLY A 218 -24.47 22.11 -7.86
C GLY A 218 -24.37 23.63 -8.02
N SER A 219 -23.15 24.18 -7.99
CA SER A 219 -22.92 25.60 -8.27
C SER A 219 -23.27 25.95 -9.71
N THR A 220 -22.82 25.14 -10.68
CA THR A 220 -23.08 25.35 -12.11
C THR A 220 -24.58 25.25 -12.43
N GLU A 221 -25.27 24.29 -11.82
CA GLU A 221 -26.73 24.13 -11.96
C GLU A 221 -27.48 25.35 -11.39
N ALA A 222 -27.09 25.84 -10.23
CA ALA A 222 -27.68 27.07 -9.63
C ALA A 222 -27.43 28.32 -10.47
N ASP A 223 -26.22 28.45 -11.03
CA ASP A 223 -25.88 29.56 -11.93
C ASP A 223 -26.71 29.48 -13.23
N LEU A 224 -26.88 28.27 -13.79
CA LEU A 224 -27.71 28.04 -14.97
C LEU A 224 -29.20 28.33 -14.69
N GLU A 225 -29.72 27.90 -13.52
CA GLU A 225 -31.07 28.22 -13.13
C GLU A 225 -31.30 29.73 -12.99
N THR A 226 -30.35 30.43 -12.36
CA THR A 226 -30.40 31.87 -12.21
C THR A 226 -30.37 32.56 -13.57
N PHE A 227 -29.48 32.14 -14.46
CA PHE A 227 -29.41 32.64 -15.83
C PHE A 227 -30.72 32.44 -16.57
N LYS A 228 -31.30 31.27 -16.54
CA LYS A 228 -32.62 30.96 -17.18
C LYS A 228 -33.72 31.86 -16.64
N ARG A 229 -33.77 32.02 -15.31
CA ARG A 229 -34.79 32.87 -14.68
C ARG A 229 -34.62 34.36 -15.06
N ASP A 230 -33.40 34.88 -15.02
CA ASP A 230 -33.12 36.28 -15.32
C ASP A 230 -33.31 36.60 -16.81
N ALA A 231 -33.05 35.64 -17.67
CA ALA A 231 -33.27 35.77 -19.12
C ALA A 231 -34.73 35.45 -19.53
N GLY A 232 -35.58 34.96 -18.61
CA GLY A 232 -36.95 34.56 -18.92
C GLY A 232 -37.05 33.30 -19.81
N ILE A 233 -36.00 32.49 -19.87
CA ILE A 233 -35.84 31.33 -20.76
C ILE A 233 -36.33 30.09 -20.04
N THR A 234 -37.41 29.48 -20.56
CA THR A 234 -37.93 28.21 -19.98
C THR A 234 -37.17 26.98 -20.54
N ASP A 235 -36.86 27.04 -21.85
CA ASP A 235 -36.08 26.00 -22.53
C ASP A 235 -35.06 26.64 -23.49
N LEU A 236 -33.80 26.49 -23.20
CA LEU A 236 -32.70 27.08 -23.96
C LEU A 236 -32.68 26.60 -25.43
N THR A 237 -33.08 25.36 -25.68
CA THR A 237 -33.09 24.75 -27.01
C THR A 237 -34.19 25.34 -27.86
N SER A 238 -35.37 25.47 -27.29
CA SER A 238 -36.52 26.05 -27.95
C SER A 238 -36.32 27.56 -28.22
N GLU A 239 -35.80 28.27 -27.23
CA GLU A 239 -35.48 29.73 -27.39
C GLU A 239 -34.39 29.98 -28.43
N ALA A 240 -33.35 29.16 -28.46
CA ALA A 240 -32.32 29.24 -29.49
C ALA A 240 -32.86 28.98 -30.89
N GLN A 241 -33.78 28.02 -31.05
CA GLN A 241 -34.44 27.75 -32.32
C GLN A 241 -35.34 28.94 -32.76
N ILE A 242 -36.10 29.50 -31.84
CA ILE A 242 -36.93 30.69 -32.10
C ILE A 242 -36.07 31.87 -32.50
N ALA A 243 -34.98 32.14 -31.78
CA ALA A 243 -34.06 33.22 -32.10
C ALA A 243 -33.37 33.05 -33.46
N LEU A 244 -32.96 31.81 -33.81
CA LEU A 244 -32.36 31.47 -35.09
C LEU A 244 -33.39 31.63 -36.24
N ALA A 245 -34.61 31.17 -36.04
CA ALA A 245 -35.72 31.34 -37.02
C ALA A 245 -36.07 32.82 -37.22
N GLY A 246 -36.14 33.58 -36.10
CA GLY A 246 -36.37 35.02 -36.15
C GLY A 246 -35.26 35.75 -36.90
N ASN A 247 -33.99 35.46 -36.61
CA ASN A 247 -32.86 36.07 -37.33
C ASN A 247 -32.88 35.75 -38.83
N ALA A 248 -33.20 34.50 -39.21
CA ALA A 248 -33.31 34.12 -40.62
C ALA A 248 -34.42 34.86 -41.32
N GLU A 249 -35.57 35.10 -40.64
CA GLU A 249 -36.67 35.92 -41.19
C GLU A 249 -36.29 37.40 -41.33
N TYR A 250 -35.59 37.98 -40.33
CA TYR A 250 -35.10 39.35 -40.42
C TYR A 250 -34.06 39.51 -41.52
N GLU A 251 -33.12 38.58 -41.68
CA GLU A 251 -32.17 38.59 -42.79
C GLU A 251 -32.86 38.53 -44.14
N LYS A 252 -33.85 37.66 -44.31
CA LYS A 252 -34.65 37.56 -45.54
C LYS A 252 -35.33 38.89 -45.85
N LYS A 253 -36.03 39.47 -44.87
CA LYS A 253 -36.70 40.78 -45.05
C LYS A 253 -35.70 41.92 -45.36
N SER A 254 -34.50 41.87 -44.72
CA SER A 254 -33.43 42.82 -44.99
C SER A 254 -32.91 42.74 -46.41
N VAL A 255 -32.72 41.52 -46.93
CA VAL A 255 -32.31 41.28 -48.32
C VAL A 255 -33.40 41.73 -49.29
N GLU A 256 -34.65 41.38 -49.02
CA GLU A 256 -35.81 41.84 -49.83
C GLU A 256 -35.90 43.34 -49.90
N ASN A 257 -35.80 44.03 -48.74
CA ASN A 257 -35.83 45.50 -48.71
C ASN A 257 -34.63 46.15 -49.43
N ARG A 258 -33.41 45.58 -49.25
CA ARG A 258 -32.22 46.07 -50.01
C ARG A 258 -32.39 45.87 -51.50
N THR A 259 -32.97 44.77 -51.93
CA THR A 259 -33.26 44.51 -53.35
C THR A 259 -34.26 45.50 -53.90
N GLN A 260 -35.35 45.81 -53.15
CA GLN A 260 -36.36 46.80 -53.56
C GLN A 260 -35.75 48.20 -53.61
N ILE A 261 -34.93 48.61 -52.60
CA ILE A 261 -34.24 49.88 -52.64
C ILE A 261 -33.30 50.00 -53.86
N SER A 262 -32.58 48.85 -54.15
CA SER A 262 -31.71 48.84 -55.33
C SER A 262 -32.53 49.00 -56.62
N LEU A 263 -33.65 48.27 -56.74
CA LEU A 263 -34.55 48.41 -57.89
C LEU A 263 -35.11 49.81 -58.04
N VAL A 264 -35.54 50.48 -56.94
CA VAL A 264 -36.02 51.87 -56.94
C VAL A 264 -34.91 52.82 -57.36
N ASN A 265 -33.70 52.64 -56.85
CA ASN A 265 -32.55 53.47 -57.22
C ASN A 265 -32.15 53.27 -58.70
N ASP A 266 -32.24 52.07 -59.21
CA ASP A 266 -31.93 51.82 -60.63
C ASP A 266 -33.00 52.37 -61.53
N LEU A 267 -34.28 52.32 -61.16
CA LEU A 267 -35.38 52.99 -61.86
C LEU A 267 -35.20 54.50 -61.80
N ARG A 268 -34.82 55.09 -60.66
CA ARG A 268 -34.55 56.50 -60.52
C ARG A 268 -33.40 56.95 -61.43
N LYS A 269 -32.34 56.11 -61.57
CA LYS A 269 -31.27 56.39 -62.52
C LYS A 269 -31.73 56.29 -63.97
N TYR A 270 -32.57 55.33 -64.30
CA TYR A 270 -33.13 55.12 -65.61
C TYR A 270 -34.00 56.32 -66.04
N LEU A 271 -34.89 56.78 -65.14
CA LEU A 271 -35.76 57.92 -65.36
C LEU A 271 -35.00 59.25 -65.49
N LYS A 272 -33.85 59.38 -64.79
CA LYS A 272 -33.02 60.59 -64.92
C LYS A 272 -32.18 60.65 -66.21
N GLY A 273 -31.96 59.46 -66.83
CA GLY A 273 -31.16 59.29 -68.04
C GLY A 273 -31.96 59.45 -69.38
N ASN A 274 -33.28 59.13 -69.37
CA ASN A 274 -34.13 59.12 -70.57
C ASN A 274 -35.38 59.96 -70.37
N GLU A 275 -35.46 61.12 -71.03
CA GLU A 275 -36.56 62.09 -70.88
C GLU A 275 -37.89 61.66 -71.58
N TYR A 276 -37.95 60.45 -72.32
CA TYR A 276 -39.10 60.08 -73.15
C TYR A 276 -39.40 58.60 -73.26
N GLU A 277 -38.97 57.70 -72.35
CA GLU A 277 -39.25 56.29 -72.47
C GLU A 277 -40.31 55.75 -71.47
N VAL A 278 -41.24 54.93 -71.94
CA VAL A 278 -42.34 54.38 -71.15
C VAL A 278 -41.79 53.32 -70.20
N LEU A 279 -42.13 53.39 -68.91
CA LEU A 279 -41.74 52.40 -67.87
C LEU A 279 -42.21 50.95 -68.24
N PRO A 280 -41.37 49.91 -68.09
CA PRO A 280 -41.77 48.58 -68.30
C PRO A 280 -42.89 48.16 -67.33
N SER A 281 -43.88 47.45 -67.82
CA SER A 281 -45.09 47.08 -67.08
C SER A 281 -44.89 46.03 -65.96
N ASN A 282 -43.68 45.46 -65.77
CA ASN A 282 -43.40 44.53 -64.73
C ASN A 282 -41.99 44.80 -64.12
N ILE A 283 -41.95 45.64 -63.08
CA ILE A 283 -40.69 46.09 -62.47
C ILE A 283 -40.31 45.24 -61.23
N GLY A 284 -41.05 44.20 -60.87
CA GLY A 284 -40.75 43.38 -59.72
C GLY A 284 -40.95 44.02 -58.35
N LEU A 285 -41.61 45.22 -58.30
CA LEU A 285 -41.96 45.82 -57.03
C LEU A 285 -43.16 45.13 -56.43
N GLN A 286 -43.04 44.63 -55.23
CA GLN A 286 -44.11 43.85 -54.55
C GLN A 286 -45.12 44.71 -53.79
N ASP A 287 -44.85 46.02 -53.59
CA ASP A 287 -45.74 46.95 -52.85
C ASP A 287 -46.17 48.13 -53.70
N ALA A 288 -47.48 48.26 -53.79
CA ALA A 288 -48.09 49.37 -54.57
C ALA A 288 -47.71 50.81 -54.06
N ALA A 289 -47.35 50.90 -52.77
CA ALA A 289 -46.88 52.12 -52.16
C ALA A 289 -45.52 52.58 -52.68
N SER A 290 -44.67 51.63 -53.08
CA SER A 290 -43.34 51.89 -53.63
C SER A 290 -43.39 52.36 -55.10
N ALA A 291 -44.43 51.97 -55.83
CA ALA A 291 -44.65 52.39 -57.23
C ALA A 291 -45.20 53.74 -57.36
N GLY A 292 -45.95 54.23 -56.39
CA GLY A 292 -46.55 55.61 -56.42
C GLY A 292 -45.61 56.74 -56.02
N ALA A 293 -44.38 56.42 -55.54
CA ALA A 293 -43.39 57.45 -55.11
C ALA A 293 -42.33 57.75 -56.20
N ILE A 294 -42.45 57.18 -57.37
CA ILE A 294 -41.65 57.47 -58.57
C ILE A 294 -42.45 58.29 -59.55
#